data_ad626aafad9d197ea406ae9d9a2f2183
#
_entry.id   ad626aafad9d197ea406ae9d9a2f2183
#
_cell.length_a   1.000
_cell.length_b   1.000
_cell.length_c   1.000
_cell.angle_alpha   90.00
_cell.angle_beta   90.00
_cell.angle_gamma   90.00
#
_symmetry.space_group_name_H-M   'P 1'
#
loop_
_entity.id
_entity.type
_entity.pdbx_description
1 polymer ?
#
loop_
_entity_poly.entity_id
_entity_poly.type
_entity_poly.pdbx_seq_one_letter_code
_entity_poly.pdbx_strand_id
1 'polypeptide(L)'
;MSELTVEKLGDTPIDDVLAIMDAEPPSYRDLYYRWERQQWEATAIDLSEDRRQWTEELDEGLKRSLLWGLASFYVGEQQVTETLVPFVDAAPSEEQQVFLSTQLVDEARHTVFFDRFYAE
;
A
#
# COMPACT_ATOMS: atom_id res chain seq x y z
N MET A 1 1.81 -5.77 20.04
CA MET A 1 2.92 -4.86 19.72
C MET A 1 2.30 -3.59 19.14
N SER A 2 2.57 -2.41 19.72
CA SER A 2 1.99 -1.15 19.22
C SER A 2 2.67 -0.79 17.91
N GLU A 3 1.89 -0.44 16.88
CA GLU A 3 2.44 0.10 15.64
C GLU A 3 3.32 1.32 15.91
N LEU A 4 4.56 1.27 15.42
CA LEU A 4 5.47 2.40 15.41
C LEU A 4 5.06 3.32 14.25
N THR A 5 4.46 4.45 14.56
CA THR A 5 4.21 5.52 13.59
C THR A 5 5.43 6.45 13.51
N VAL A 6 5.60 7.14 12.38
CA VAL A 6 6.71 8.10 12.16
C VAL A 6 6.75 9.17 13.25
N GLU A 7 5.60 9.61 13.78
CA GLU A 7 5.49 10.53 14.92
C GLU A 7 6.09 9.95 16.20
N LYS A 8 5.90 8.65 16.44
CA LYS A 8 6.46 7.97 17.62
C LYS A 8 7.96 7.74 17.54
N LEU A 9 8.54 7.63 16.32
CA LEU A 9 9.98 7.48 16.13
C LEU A 9 10.75 8.74 16.57
N GLY A 10 10.17 9.94 16.45
CA GLY A 10 10.81 11.20 16.88
C GLY A 10 11.01 11.31 18.39
N ASP A 11 10.13 10.67 19.19
CA ASP A 11 10.17 10.68 20.66
C ASP A 11 10.73 9.38 21.26
N THR A 12 11.08 8.40 20.42
CA THR A 12 11.62 7.11 20.86
C THR A 12 13.10 7.26 21.22
N PRO A 13 13.54 6.84 22.43
CA PRO A 13 14.96 6.83 22.79
C PRO A 13 15.79 6.07 21.75
N ILE A 14 17.01 6.56 21.49
CA ILE A 14 17.88 5.98 20.48
C ILE A 14 18.18 4.49 20.72
N ASP A 15 18.28 4.08 21.97
CA ASP A 15 18.53 2.69 22.36
C ASP A 15 17.34 1.78 21.97
N ASP A 16 16.09 2.27 22.07
CA ASP A 16 14.91 1.53 21.63
C ASP A 16 14.83 1.44 20.09
N VAL A 17 15.27 2.49 19.39
CA VAL A 17 15.39 2.47 17.92
C VAL A 17 16.45 1.47 17.49
N LEU A 18 17.59 1.44 18.15
CA LEU A 18 18.67 0.47 17.87
C LEU A 18 18.22 -0.96 18.16
N ALA A 19 17.50 -1.20 19.25
CA ALA A 19 16.95 -2.52 19.57
C ALA A 19 15.93 -3.00 18.53
N ILE A 20 15.17 -2.09 17.91
CA ILE A 20 14.25 -2.42 16.80
C ILE A 20 15.05 -2.77 15.54
N MET A 21 16.13 -2.04 15.26
CA MET A 21 16.99 -2.30 14.10
C MET A 21 17.79 -3.61 14.23
N ASP A 22 18.12 -4.02 15.44
CA ASP A 22 18.80 -5.28 15.74
C ASP A 22 17.85 -6.49 15.85
N ALA A 23 16.52 -6.25 15.84
CA ALA A 23 15.54 -7.32 15.87
C ALA A 23 15.63 -8.15 14.57
N GLU A 24 15.56 -9.47 14.71
CA GLU A 24 15.46 -10.32 13.52
C GLU A 24 14.24 -9.94 12.67
N PRO A 25 14.40 -9.78 11.34
CA PRO A 25 13.28 -9.49 10.48
C PRO A 25 12.23 -10.60 10.58
N PRO A 26 10.92 -10.29 10.47
CA PRO A 26 9.88 -11.30 10.48
C PRO A 26 10.09 -12.28 9.31
N SER A 27 9.73 -13.54 9.53
CA SER A 27 9.75 -14.54 8.44
C SER A 27 8.72 -14.18 7.36
N TYR A 28 8.91 -14.69 6.15
CA TYR A 28 7.93 -14.51 5.06
C TYR A 28 6.56 -15.09 5.43
N ARG A 29 6.53 -16.14 6.22
CA ARG A 29 5.29 -16.72 6.77
C ARG A 29 4.59 -15.77 7.74
N ASP A 30 5.33 -15.09 8.62
CA ASP A 30 4.76 -14.09 9.53
C ASP A 30 4.23 -12.90 8.78
N LEU A 31 4.93 -12.46 7.72
CA LEU A 31 4.47 -11.40 6.82
C LEU A 31 3.18 -11.81 6.10
N TYR A 32 3.08 -13.05 5.61
CA TYR A 32 1.85 -13.57 5.02
C TYR A 32 0.69 -13.55 6.02
N TYR A 33 0.89 -14.06 7.25
CA TYR A 33 -0.15 -14.05 8.28
C TYR A 33 -0.56 -12.62 8.70
N ARG A 34 0.38 -11.68 8.68
CA ARG A 34 0.09 -10.28 8.90
C ARG A 34 -0.80 -9.73 7.79
N TRP A 35 -0.46 -9.98 6.55
CA TRP A 35 -1.25 -9.59 5.39
C TRP A 35 -2.67 -10.16 5.44
N GLU A 36 -2.83 -11.43 5.77
CA GLU A 36 -4.13 -12.10 5.92
C GLU A 36 -5.03 -11.41 6.94
N ARG A 37 -4.47 -10.89 8.02
CA ARG A 37 -5.22 -10.16 9.06
C ARG A 37 -5.53 -8.70 8.71
N GLN A 38 -4.89 -8.14 7.71
CA GLN A 38 -5.01 -6.74 7.28
C GLN A 38 -5.79 -6.60 5.97
N GLN A 39 -6.75 -7.49 5.74
CA GLN A 39 -7.57 -7.47 4.52
C GLN A 39 -8.45 -6.22 4.44
N TRP A 40 -8.57 -5.70 3.23
CA TRP A 40 -9.46 -4.60 2.90
C TRP A 40 -10.13 -4.84 1.54
N GLU A 41 -11.28 -4.22 1.31
CA GLU A 41 -12.04 -4.35 0.07
C GLU A 41 -12.04 -3.01 -0.68
N ALA A 42 -11.45 -2.98 -1.87
CA ALA A 42 -11.41 -1.78 -2.71
C ALA A 42 -12.83 -1.25 -3.04
N THR A 43 -13.80 -2.15 -3.12
CA THR A 43 -15.20 -1.81 -3.41
C THR A 43 -15.98 -1.31 -2.20
N ALA A 44 -15.47 -1.48 -0.98
CA ALA A 44 -16.14 -1.07 0.26
C ALA A 44 -15.71 0.32 0.75
N ILE A 45 -14.68 0.92 0.15
CA ILE A 45 -14.22 2.26 0.52
C ILE A 45 -15.28 3.29 0.11
N ASP A 46 -15.72 4.09 1.07
CA ASP A 46 -16.66 5.19 0.82
C ASP A 46 -15.90 6.43 0.30
N LEU A 47 -16.19 6.84 -0.92
CA LEU A 47 -15.59 7.99 -1.60
C LEU A 47 -16.51 9.22 -1.59
N SER A 48 -17.58 9.21 -0.82
CA SER A 48 -18.56 10.30 -0.80
C SER A 48 -17.96 11.63 -0.31
N GLU A 49 -17.07 11.57 0.67
CA GLU A 49 -16.37 12.74 1.19
C GLU A 49 -15.33 13.26 0.20
N ASP A 50 -14.59 12.38 -0.46
CA ASP A 50 -13.63 12.74 -1.52
C ASP A 50 -14.37 13.48 -2.66
N ARG A 51 -15.52 12.97 -3.08
CA ARG A 51 -16.38 13.62 -4.08
C ARG A 51 -16.85 15.00 -3.63
N ARG A 52 -17.29 15.14 -2.37
CA ARG A 52 -17.71 16.41 -1.82
C ARG A 52 -16.55 17.42 -1.81
N GLN A 53 -15.39 17.04 -1.30
CA GLN A 53 -14.20 17.89 -1.29
C GLN A 53 -13.78 18.29 -2.71
N TRP A 54 -13.80 17.34 -3.63
CA TRP A 54 -13.49 17.59 -5.04
C TRP A 54 -14.39 18.65 -5.67
N THR A 55 -15.68 18.58 -5.39
CA THR A 55 -16.66 19.50 -6.01
C THR A 55 -16.76 20.85 -5.32
N GLU A 56 -16.59 20.91 -4.00
CA GLU A 56 -16.92 22.08 -3.19
C GLU A 56 -15.71 22.81 -2.62
N GLU A 57 -14.58 22.14 -2.39
CA GLU A 57 -13.47 22.70 -1.62
C GLU A 57 -12.19 22.91 -2.43
N LEU A 58 -11.88 22.05 -3.40
CA LEU A 58 -10.62 22.10 -4.13
C LEU A 58 -10.67 23.13 -5.28
N ASP A 59 -9.65 23.99 -5.35
CA ASP A 59 -9.45 24.84 -6.51
C ASP A 59 -8.89 24.07 -7.72
N GLU A 60 -9.03 24.65 -8.90
CA GLU A 60 -8.64 24.01 -10.17
C GLU A 60 -7.12 23.74 -10.29
N GLY A 61 -6.28 24.50 -9.59
CA GLY A 61 -4.84 24.26 -9.56
C GLY A 61 -4.50 23.02 -8.77
N LEU A 62 -5.10 22.88 -7.58
CA LEU A 62 -4.93 21.72 -6.71
C LEU A 62 -5.53 20.46 -7.33
N LYS A 63 -6.72 20.53 -7.93
CA LYS A 63 -7.32 19.42 -8.68
C LYS A 63 -6.38 18.88 -9.74
N ARG A 64 -5.79 19.76 -10.57
CA ARG A 64 -4.83 19.33 -11.60
C ARG A 64 -3.60 18.67 -11.02
N SER A 65 -3.05 19.21 -9.92
CA SER A 65 -1.87 18.64 -9.26
C SER A 65 -2.17 17.25 -8.67
N LEU A 66 -3.32 17.10 -8.03
CA LEU A 66 -3.77 15.82 -7.48
C LEU A 66 -4.00 14.79 -8.59
N LEU A 67 -4.73 15.15 -9.66
CA LEU A 67 -4.96 14.25 -10.79
C LEU A 67 -3.66 13.80 -11.45
N TRP A 68 -2.69 14.70 -11.61
CA TRP A 68 -1.40 14.34 -12.18
C TRP A 68 -0.63 13.35 -11.27
N GLY A 69 -0.59 13.62 -9.97
CA GLY A 69 0.05 12.75 -8.99
C GLY A 69 -0.61 11.38 -8.92
N LEU A 70 -1.93 11.35 -8.77
CA LEU A 70 -2.72 10.12 -8.67
C LEU A 70 -2.68 9.29 -9.97
N ALA A 71 -2.70 9.95 -11.15
CA ALA A 71 -2.53 9.26 -12.43
C ALA A 71 -1.15 8.57 -12.53
N SER A 72 -0.11 9.20 -11.98
CA SER A 72 1.23 8.59 -11.92
C SER A 72 1.24 7.34 -11.03
N PHE A 73 0.54 7.37 -9.88
CA PHE A 73 0.36 6.20 -9.03
C PHE A 73 -0.41 5.09 -9.76
N TYR A 74 -1.54 5.39 -10.39
CA TYR A 74 -2.34 4.41 -11.11
C TYR A 74 -1.55 3.69 -12.21
N VAL A 75 -0.77 4.44 -12.99
CA VAL A 75 0.13 3.83 -13.99
C VAL A 75 1.21 2.98 -13.32
N GLY A 76 1.73 3.43 -12.17
CA GLY A 76 2.69 2.68 -11.36
C GLY A 76 2.13 1.32 -10.91
N GLU A 77 0.93 1.29 -10.35
CA GLU A 77 0.26 0.07 -9.88
C GLU A 77 0.06 -0.96 -11.01
N GLN A 78 -0.33 -0.50 -12.19
CA GLN A 78 -0.44 -1.36 -13.37
C GLN A 78 0.93 -1.94 -13.77
N GLN A 79 1.98 -1.13 -13.78
CA GLN A 79 3.34 -1.56 -14.14
C GLN A 79 3.91 -2.53 -13.10
N VAL A 80 3.66 -2.30 -11.80
CA VAL A 80 4.11 -3.21 -10.74
C VAL A 80 3.43 -4.56 -10.89
N THR A 81 2.14 -4.62 -11.18
CA THR A 81 1.42 -5.86 -11.44
C THR A 81 2.09 -6.68 -12.55
N GLU A 82 2.46 -6.03 -13.66
CA GLU A 82 3.13 -6.72 -14.79
C GLU A 82 4.56 -7.16 -14.44
N THR A 83 5.31 -6.32 -13.73
CA THR A 83 6.74 -6.55 -13.47
C THR A 83 7.01 -7.46 -12.28
N LEU A 84 6.06 -7.62 -11.36
CA LEU A 84 6.22 -8.45 -10.16
C LEU A 84 6.14 -9.94 -10.45
N VAL A 85 5.43 -10.36 -11.51
CA VAL A 85 5.26 -11.78 -11.86
C VAL A 85 6.58 -12.53 -12.01
N PRO A 86 7.60 -12.02 -12.72
CA PRO A 86 8.91 -12.68 -12.78
C PRO A 86 9.59 -12.84 -11.42
N PHE A 87 9.38 -11.93 -10.47
CA PHE A 87 9.94 -12.05 -9.12
C PHE A 87 9.24 -13.13 -8.30
N VAL A 88 7.93 -13.32 -8.48
CA VAL A 88 7.19 -14.43 -7.86
C VAL A 88 7.71 -15.76 -8.40
N ASP A 89 7.91 -15.88 -9.72
CA ASP A 89 8.43 -17.09 -10.36
C ASP A 89 9.87 -17.41 -9.95
N ALA A 90 10.71 -16.37 -9.82
CA ALA A 90 12.12 -16.50 -9.45
C ALA A 90 12.36 -16.59 -7.92
N ALA A 91 11.32 -16.57 -7.09
CA ALA A 91 11.46 -16.56 -5.63
C ALA A 91 12.24 -17.80 -5.15
N PRO A 92 13.31 -17.63 -4.32
CA PRO A 92 14.19 -18.73 -3.92
C PRO A 92 13.53 -19.81 -3.06
N SER A 93 12.38 -19.50 -2.42
CA SER A 93 11.65 -20.45 -1.57
C SER A 93 10.15 -20.31 -1.75
N GLU A 94 9.42 -21.38 -1.43
CA GLU A 94 7.94 -21.38 -1.43
C GLU A 94 7.36 -20.29 -0.50
N GLU A 95 7.95 -20.06 0.67
CA GLU A 95 7.49 -19.02 1.59
C GLU A 95 7.60 -17.61 0.99
N GLN A 96 8.69 -17.33 0.27
CA GLN A 96 8.87 -16.07 -0.45
C GLN A 96 7.87 -15.95 -1.59
N GLN A 97 7.65 -17.02 -2.35
CA GLN A 97 6.69 -17.06 -3.44
C GLN A 97 5.28 -16.79 -2.95
N VAL A 98 4.86 -17.44 -1.85
CA VAL A 98 3.56 -17.23 -1.22
C VAL A 98 3.41 -15.77 -0.78
N PHE A 99 4.41 -15.19 -0.11
CA PHE A 99 4.35 -13.81 0.33
C PHE A 99 4.32 -12.82 -0.86
N LEU A 100 5.16 -12.99 -1.87
CA LEU A 100 5.17 -12.11 -3.06
C LEU A 100 3.85 -12.17 -3.83
N SER A 101 3.16 -13.32 -3.79
CA SER A 101 1.84 -13.46 -4.40
C SER A 101 0.77 -12.58 -3.70
N THR A 102 0.93 -12.28 -2.41
CA THR A 102 0.02 -11.36 -1.69
C THR A 102 0.15 -9.94 -2.21
N GLN A 103 1.36 -9.51 -2.59
CA GLN A 103 1.57 -8.20 -3.19
C GLN A 103 0.87 -8.08 -4.54
N LEU A 104 0.88 -9.12 -5.40
CA LEU A 104 0.09 -9.11 -6.63
C LEU A 104 -1.39 -8.88 -6.39
N VAL A 105 -1.94 -9.46 -5.30
CA VAL A 105 -3.34 -9.23 -4.93
C VAL A 105 -3.57 -7.78 -4.50
N ASP A 106 -2.64 -7.19 -3.76
CA ASP A 106 -2.77 -5.79 -3.33
C ASP A 106 -2.66 -4.82 -4.52
N GLU A 107 -1.76 -5.06 -5.47
CA GLU A 107 -1.67 -4.25 -6.69
C GLU A 107 -2.96 -4.33 -7.53
N ALA A 108 -3.58 -5.51 -7.61
CA ALA A 108 -4.89 -5.66 -8.25
C ALA A 108 -5.99 -4.87 -7.50
N ARG A 109 -5.96 -4.85 -6.15
CA ARG A 109 -6.88 -4.03 -5.35
C ARG A 109 -6.67 -2.55 -5.56
N HIS A 110 -5.41 -2.09 -5.63
CA HIS A 110 -5.07 -0.70 -5.92
C HIS A 110 -5.61 -0.28 -7.28
N THR A 111 -5.45 -1.10 -8.31
CA THR A 111 -6.01 -0.84 -9.64
C THR A 111 -7.54 -0.68 -9.58
N VAL A 112 -8.24 -1.60 -8.92
CA VAL A 112 -9.71 -1.51 -8.73
C VAL A 112 -10.11 -0.26 -7.94
N PHE A 113 -9.34 0.10 -6.91
CA PHE A 113 -9.57 1.33 -6.14
C PHE A 113 -9.45 2.57 -7.01
N PHE A 114 -8.38 2.70 -7.79
CA PHE A 114 -8.19 3.85 -8.68
C PHE A 114 -9.22 3.93 -9.80
N ASP A 115 -9.63 2.80 -10.37
CA ASP A 115 -10.72 2.76 -11.36
C ASP A 115 -12.01 3.35 -10.78
N ARG A 116 -12.35 3.00 -9.53
CA ARG A 116 -13.50 3.57 -8.84
C ARG A 116 -13.30 5.06 -8.52
N PHE A 117 -12.15 5.41 -7.96
CA PHE A 117 -11.83 6.78 -7.57
C PHE A 117 -11.97 7.77 -8.74
N TYR A 118 -11.58 7.36 -9.95
CA TYR A 118 -11.74 8.20 -11.14
C TYR A 118 -13.14 8.18 -11.74
N ALA A 119 -13.93 7.15 -11.48
CA ALA A 119 -15.29 7.02 -12.00
C ALA A 119 -16.34 7.69 -11.13
N GLU A 120 -16.14 7.76 -9.83
CA GLU A 120 -17.08 8.32 -8.83
C GLU A 120 -16.83 9.79 -8.53
#